data_71ffc16ee5a7f9aa3dd2e5785fd6d5e6
#
_entry.id   71ffc16ee5a7f9aa3dd2e5785fd6d5e6
#
_cell.length_a   1.000
_cell.length_b   1.000
_cell.length_c   1.000
_cell.angle_alpha   90.00
_cell.angle_beta   90.00
_cell.angle_gamma   90.00
#
_symmetry.space_group_name_H-M   'P 1'
#
loop_
_entity.id
_entity.type
_entity.pdbx_description
1 polymer ?
#
loop_
_entity_poly.entity_id
_entity_poly.type
_entity_poly.pdbx_seq_one_letter_code
_entity_poly.pdbx_strand_id
1 'polypeptide(L)'
;RDRFRVELKGSETNLFLSTDNFSLRNISLRKVQSNIFDSQLSFYLAQLFRGDFGQSSIFKQPVSKLLKDGIWPSLSLSIPIFIIGLASALVLSLLCAYFRNQFIDRFIVIISVALMSINYLIYIVAGQYFLAYKFDIFPVWGFESIRYLFLPVVIGVMSGLGSNVRFYRTIMLDEIYQDYVRTALSKGVSKTRILFVHVLRNA
;
A
#
# COMPACT_ATOMS: atom_id res chain seq x y z
N ARG A 1 -51.06 17.29 1.71
CA ARG A 1 -50.22 16.70 0.65
C ARG A 1 -50.09 15.24 0.98
N ASP A 2 -50.94 14.42 0.39
CA ASP A 2 -51.02 12.99 0.68
C ASP A 2 -49.88 12.28 -0.07
N ARG A 3 -49.11 11.50 0.66
CA ARG A 3 -48.06 10.65 0.08
C ARG A 3 -48.65 9.24 -0.03
N PHE A 4 -48.83 8.80 -1.24
CA PHE A 4 -49.21 7.41 -1.51
C PHE A 4 -47.98 6.51 -1.57
N ARG A 5 -48.04 5.39 -0.86
CA ARG A 5 -47.01 4.34 -0.95
C ARG A 5 -47.63 3.19 -1.75
N VAL A 6 -47.07 2.94 -2.92
CA VAL A 6 -47.45 1.80 -3.74
C VAL A 6 -46.37 0.72 -3.62
N GLU A 7 -46.76 -0.44 -3.15
CA GLU A 7 -45.91 -1.63 -3.09
C GLU A 7 -46.19 -2.47 -4.34
N LEU A 8 -45.19 -2.60 -5.21
CA LEU A 8 -45.28 -3.47 -6.39
C LEU A 8 -44.75 -4.86 -6.02
N LYS A 9 -45.62 -5.88 -6.06
CA LYS A 9 -45.27 -7.29 -5.91
C LYS A 9 -45.06 -7.90 -7.30
N GLY A 10 -43.82 -8.30 -7.62
CA GLY A 10 -43.51 -8.96 -8.89
C GLY A 10 -42.78 -8.08 -9.90
N SER A 11 -42.52 -8.62 -11.09
CA SER A 11 -41.79 -7.99 -12.21
C SER A 11 -42.65 -7.09 -13.10
N GLU A 12 -43.79 -6.63 -12.63
CA GLU A 12 -44.68 -5.80 -13.44
C GLU A 12 -44.19 -4.35 -13.49
N THR A 13 -43.89 -3.88 -14.70
CA THR A 13 -43.34 -2.55 -14.95
C THR A 13 -44.37 -1.51 -15.33
N ASN A 14 -45.67 -1.85 -15.40
CA ASN A 14 -46.71 -0.93 -15.82
C ASN A 14 -47.58 -0.47 -14.67
N LEU A 15 -47.56 0.83 -14.39
CA LEU A 15 -48.38 1.50 -13.39
C LEU A 15 -49.50 2.25 -14.12
N PHE A 16 -50.74 1.74 -14.03
CA PHE A 16 -51.91 2.42 -14.57
C PHE A 16 -52.59 3.21 -13.43
N LEU A 17 -52.65 4.51 -13.57
CA LEU A 17 -53.35 5.43 -12.70
C LEU A 17 -54.53 6.04 -13.42
N SER A 18 -55.74 5.68 -13.07
CA SER A 18 -56.98 6.17 -13.67
C SER A 18 -57.66 7.25 -12.82
N THR A 19 -57.15 8.48 -12.88
CA THR A 19 -57.85 9.67 -12.35
C THR A 19 -57.42 10.91 -13.13
N ASP A 20 -58.39 11.69 -13.54
CA ASP A 20 -58.23 12.74 -14.56
C ASP A 20 -57.55 14.04 -14.12
N ASN A 21 -57.08 14.18 -12.87
CA ASN A 21 -56.62 15.51 -12.41
C ASN A 21 -55.48 15.52 -11.39
N PHE A 22 -54.40 14.76 -11.57
CA PHE A 22 -53.19 15.04 -10.78
C PHE A 22 -51.90 14.93 -11.56
N SER A 23 -50.99 15.86 -11.28
CA SER A 23 -49.64 15.82 -11.83
C SER A 23 -48.68 15.14 -10.90
N LEU A 24 -47.99 14.09 -11.35
CA LEU A 24 -46.94 13.42 -10.59
C LEU A 24 -45.64 14.21 -10.77
N ARG A 25 -45.18 14.87 -9.72
CA ARG A 25 -43.85 15.42 -9.61
C ARG A 25 -42.96 14.47 -8.82
N ASN A 26 -41.92 13.96 -9.42
CA ASN A 26 -40.91 13.08 -8.79
C ASN A 26 -41.45 11.74 -8.29
N ILE A 27 -41.64 10.77 -9.19
CA ILE A 27 -41.88 9.38 -8.81
C ILE A 27 -40.53 8.74 -8.46
N SER A 28 -40.33 8.38 -7.23
CA SER A 28 -39.21 7.52 -6.81
C SER A 28 -39.72 6.10 -6.57
N LEU A 29 -39.41 5.19 -7.45
CA LEU A 29 -39.70 3.78 -7.26
C LEU A 29 -38.56 3.15 -6.42
N ARG A 30 -38.91 2.63 -5.25
CA ARG A 30 -37.96 1.90 -4.40
C ARG A 30 -38.42 0.46 -4.32
N LYS A 31 -37.59 -0.46 -4.80
CA LYS A 31 -37.83 -1.91 -4.61
C LYS A 31 -37.79 -2.22 -3.12
N VAL A 32 -38.89 -2.76 -2.57
CA VAL A 32 -38.92 -3.27 -1.19
C VAL A 32 -38.13 -4.58 -1.19
N GLN A 33 -37.05 -4.62 -0.45
CA GLN A 33 -36.20 -5.81 -0.35
C GLN A 33 -36.90 -6.83 0.57
N SER A 34 -37.25 -8.00 0.07
CA SER A 34 -37.86 -9.09 0.83
C SER A 34 -36.83 -9.99 1.53
N ASN A 35 -35.60 -10.04 1.02
CA ASN A 35 -34.52 -10.88 1.54
C ASN A 35 -33.18 -10.11 1.63
N ILE A 36 -32.33 -10.49 2.59
CA ILE A 36 -31.00 -9.92 2.77
C ILE A 36 -30.14 -10.10 1.50
N PHE A 37 -30.33 -11.19 0.76
CA PHE A 37 -29.64 -11.48 -0.49
C PHE A 37 -30.13 -10.66 -1.69
N ASP A 38 -31.28 -9.99 -1.59
CA ASP A 38 -31.82 -9.07 -2.61
C ASP A 38 -31.34 -7.63 -2.40
N SER A 39 -30.34 -7.42 -1.53
CA SER A 39 -29.80 -6.12 -1.24
C SER A 39 -28.87 -5.62 -2.37
N GLN A 40 -28.76 -4.30 -2.52
CA GLN A 40 -27.79 -3.71 -3.47
C GLN A 40 -26.35 -4.20 -3.19
N LEU A 41 -26.05 -4.49 -1.92
CA LEU A 41 -24.76 -5.01 -1.50
C LEU A 41 -24.49 -6.42 -2.08
N SER A 42 -25.46 -7.33 -1.97
CA SER A 42 -25.31 -8.69 -2.48
C SER A 42 -25.16 -8.73 -4.01
N PHE A 43 -25.93 -7.89 -4.71
CA PHE A 43 -25.82 -7.73 -6.15
C PHE A 43 -24.43 -7.18 -6.53
N TYR A 44 -23.97 -6.14 -5.84
CA TYR A 44 -22.64 -5.55 -6.06
C TYR A 44 -21.51 -6.56 -5.78
N LEU A 45 -21.60 -7.31 -4.67
CA LEU A 45 -20.62 -8.36 -4.37
C LEU A 45 -20.62 -9.46 -5.43
N ALA A 46 -21.79 -9.88 -5.91
CA ALA A 46 -21.86 -10.86 -6.99
C ALA A 46 -21.25 -10.37 -8.30
N GLN A 47 -21.38 -9.07 -8.63
CA GLN A 47 -20.69 -8.45 -9.78
C GLN A 47 -19.17 -8.43 -9.56
N LEU A 48 -18.69 -8.07 -8.37
CA LEU A 48 -17.27 -8.08 -8.03
C LEU A 48 -16.65 -9.48 -8.21
N PHE A 49 -17.32 -10.53 -7.75
CA PHE A 49 -16.86 -11.91 -7.93
C PHE A 49 -16.83 -12.36 -9.39
N ARG A 50 -17.64 -11.75 -10.25
CA ARG A 50 -17.61 -11.97 -11.72
C ARG A 50 -16.57 -11.11 -12.44
N GLY A 51 -15.84 -10.25 -11.72
CA GLY A 51 -14.86 -9.32 -12.30
C GLY A 51 -15.49 -8.09 -12.97
N ASP A 52 -16.79 -7.85 -12.75
CA ASP A 52 -17.48 -6.65 -13.22
C ASP A 52 -17.45 -5.58 -12.13
N PHE A 53 -16.55 -4.62 -12.30
CA PHE A 53 -16.36 -3.49 -11.38
C PHE A 53 -17.25 -2.28 -11.73
N GLY A 54 -18.13 -2.42 -12.73
CA GLY A 54 -19.00 -1.35 -13.21
C GLY A 54 -18.24 -0.23 -13.95
N GLN A 55 -18.91 0.92 -14.06
CA GLN A 55 -18.37 2.10 -14.73
C GLN A 55 -18.05 3.21 -13.73
N SER A 56 -16.93 3.91 -13.96
CA SER A 56 -16.56 5.09 -13.19
C SER A 56 -17.48 6.26 -13.53
N SER A 57 -18.10 6.85 -12.51
CA SER A 57 -18.96 8.03 -12.66
C SER A 57 -18.19 9.27 -13.11
N ILE A 58 -16.89 9.36 -12.75
CA ILE A 58 -16.03 10.50 -13.08
C ILE A 58 -15.45 10.37 -14.48
N PHE A 59 -14.85 9.23 -14.80
CA PHE A 59 -14.14 9.01 -16.06
C PHE A 59 -15.02 8.43 -17.18
N LYS A 60 -16.26 8.04 -16.87
CA LYS A 60 -17.22 7.43 -17.81
C LYS A 60 -16.63 6.24 -18.59
N GLN A 61 -15.73 5.50 -17.96
CA GLN A 61 -15.05 4.33 -18.51
C GLN A 61 -15.23 3.13 -17.57
N PRO A 62 -15.12 1.89 -18.07
CA PRO A 62 -15.12 0.70 -17.22
C PRO A 62 -13.99 0.77 -16.18
N VAL A 63 -14.31 0.51 -14.91
CA VAL A 63 -13.32 0.51 -13.83
C VAL A 63 -12.22 -0.52 -14.09
N SER A 64 -12.54 -1.66 -14.70
CA SER A 64 -11.57 -2.67 -15.11
C SER A 64 -10.49 -2.14 -16.05
N LYS A 65 -10.82 -1.22 -16.96
CA LYS A 65 -9.85 -0.57 -17.83
C LYS A 65 -8.94 0.38 -17.04
N LEU A 66 -9.52 1.22 -16.19
CA LEU A 66 -8.76 2.13 -15.31
C LEU A 66 -7.79 1.38 -14.41
N LEU A 67 -8.21 0.23 -13.86
CA LEU A 67 -7.35 -0.63 -13.05
C LEU A 67 -6.20 -1.21 -13.89
N LYS A 68 -6.46 -1.74 -15.08
CA LYS A 68 -5.42 -2.28 -15.95
C LYS A 68 -4.39 -1.22 -16.34
N ASP A 69 -4.85 -0.03 -16.68
CA ASP A 69 -3.97 1.09 -17.07
C ASP A 69 -3.14 1.59 -15.89
N GLY A 70 -3.67 1.52 -14.65
CA GLY A 70 -2.98 1.97 -13.43
C GLY A 70 -2.10 0.92 -12.74
N ILE A 71 -2.37 -0.39 -12.91
CA ILE A 71 -1.62 -1.47 -12.25
C ILE A 71 -0.15 -1.44 -12.65
N TRP A 72 0.14 -1.32 -13.93
CA TRP A 72 1.51 -1.40 -14.43
C TRP A 72 2.42 -0.28 -13.91
N PRO A 73 2.04 1.00 -14.00
CA PRO A 73 2.79 2.08 -13.37
C PRO A 73 2.98 1.90 -11.85
N SER A 74 1.92 1.49 -11.16
CA SER A 74 1.98 1.29 -9.70
C SER A 74 2.93 0.16 -9.31
N LEU A 75 2.88 -0.99 -9.99
CA LEU A 75 3.76 -2.11 -9.71
C LEU A 75 5.21 -1.81 -10.04
N SER A 76 5.47 -1.09 -11.15
CA SER A 76 6.82 -0.71 -11.55
C SER A 76 7.53 0.20 -10.53
N LEU A 77 6.77 0.94 -9.71
CA LEU A 77 7.30 1.71 -8.59
C LEU A 77 7.35 0.89 -7.29
N SER A 78 6.26 0.20 -6.97
CA SER A 78 6.12 -0.47 -5.66
C SER A 78 7.07 -1.66 -5.50
N ILE A 79 7.28 -2.46 -6.55
CA ILE A 79 8.15 -3.64 -6.49
C ILE A 79 9.60 -3.25 -6.21
N PRO A 80 10.24 -2.32 -6.96
CA PRO A 80 11.61 -1.89 -6.65
C PRO A 80 11.73 -1.24 -5.26
N ILE A 81 10.78 -0.40 -4.86
CA ILE A 81 10.78 0.22 -3.53
C ILE A 81 10.77 -0.86 -2.44
N PHE A 82 9.90 -1.86 -2.59
CA PHE A 82 9.80 -2.96 -1.62
C PHE A 82 11.08 -3.79 -1.56
N ILE A 83 11.59 -4.24 -2.72
CA ILE A 83 12.77 -5.11 -2.76
C ILE A 83 14.02 -4.38 -2.24
N ILE A 84 14.29 -3.18 -2.75
CA ILE A 84 15.47 -2.40 -2.37
C ILE A 84 15.35 -1.93 -0.92
N GLY A 85 14.15 -1.48 -0.52
CA GLY A 85 13.87 -1.05 0.84
C GLY A 85 14.05 -2.17 1.86
N LEU A 86 13.51 -3.36 1.59
CA LEU A 86 13.68 -4.54 2.44
C LEU A 86 15.14 -4.97 2.51
N ALA A 87 15.80 -5.12 1.35
CA ALA A 87 17.20 -5.54 1.31
C ALA A 87 18.12 -4.58 2.06
N SER A 88 17.97 -3.26 1.84
CA SER A 88 18.78 -2.26 2.53
C SER A 88 18.50 -2.21 4.04
N ALA A 89 17.24 -2.34 4.45
CA ALA A 89 16.89 -2.39 5.87
C ALA A 89 17.47 -3.63 6.57
N LEU A 90 17.40 -4.80 5.94
CA LEU A 90 17.99 -6.04 6.47
C LEU A 90 19.51 -5.95 6.56
N VAL A 91 20.20 -5.43 5.54
CA VAL A 91 21.65 -5.25 5.56
C VAL A 91 22.06 -4.30 6.67
N LEU A 92 21.42 -3.14 6.81
CA LEU A 92 21.74 -2.16 7.85
C LEU A 92 21.43 -2.69 9.25
N SER A 93 20.34 -3.42 9.43
CA SER A 93 20.01 -4.03 10.73
C SER A 93 20.97 -5.15 11.11
N LEU A 94 21.45 -5.96 10.14
CA LEU A 94 22.50 -6.95 10.37
C LEU A 94 23.83 -6.28 10.75
N LEU A 95 24.18 -5.15 10.11
CA LEU A 95 25.36 -4.38 10.50
C LEU A 95 25.22 -3.84 11.94
N CYS A 96 24.06 -3.33 12.32
CA CYS A 96 23.80 -2.93 13.71
C CYS A 96 23.94 -4.11 14.69
N ALA A 97 23.43 -5.27 14.34
CA ALA A 97 23.53 -6.46 15.18
C ALA A 97 24.97 -6.99 15.29
N TYR A 98 25.72 -6.93 14.20
CA TYR A 98 27.13 -7.32 14.17
C TYR A 98 28.02 -6.40 15.01
N PHE A 99 27.88 -5.08 14.80
CA PHE A 99 28.66 -4.03 15.50
C PHE A 99 27.91 -3.47 16.72
N ARG A 100 27.11 -4.28 17.34
CA ARG A 100 26.29 -3.90 18.49
C ARG A 100 27.07 -3.13 19.55
N ASN A 101 26.47 -2.04 20.05
CA ASN A 101 27.06 -1.11 21.04
C ASN A 101 28.32 -0.36 20.58
N GLN A 102 28.75 -0.53 19.32
CA GLN A 102 29.86 0.23 18.75
C GLN A 102 29.38 1.50 18.06
N PHE A 103 30.32 2.31 17.57
CA PHE A 103 30.04 3.58 16.87
C PHE A 103 29.12 3.38 15.66
N ILE A 104 29.33 2.32 14.87
CA ILE A 104 28.54 2.02 13.66
C ILE A 104 27.06 1.79 14.01
N ASP A 105 26.77 0.99 15.02
CA ASP A 105 25.39 0.75 15.47
C ASP A 105 24.71 2.06 15.91
N ARG A 106 25.38 2.87 16.74
CA ARG A 106 24.84 4.15 17.21
C ARG A 106 24.61 5.13 16.05
N PHE A 107 25.53 5.20 15.12
CA PHE A 107 25.45 6.07 13.95
C PHE A 107 24.27 5.70 13.04
N ILE A 108 24.10 4.42 12.73
CA ILE A 108 22.95 3.94 11.91
C ILE A 108 21.64 4.23 12.64
N VAL A 109 21.56 4.03 13.94
CA VAL A 109 20.35 4.32 14.72
C VAL A 109 20.02 5.82 14.71
N ILE A 110 21.02 6.69 14.90
CA ILE A 110 20.80 8.15 14.87
C ILE A 110 20.29 8.58 13.48
N ILE A 111 20.92 8.10 12.42
CA ILE A 111 20.46 8.40 11.04
C ILE A 111 19.05 7.86 10.83
N SER A 112 18.75 6.64 11.27
CA SER A 112 17.42 6.06 11.16
C SER A 112 16.35 6.90 11.85
N VAL A 113 16.65 7.43 13.03
CA VAL A 113 15.75 8.34 13.75
C VAL A 113 15.58 9.65 12.99
N ALA A 114 16.66 10.22 12.47
CA ALA A 114 16.61 11.45 11.68
C ALA A 114 15.75 11.25 10.40
N LEU A 115 15.96 10.15 9.67
CA LEU A 115 15.20 9.83 8.48
C LEU A 115 13.70 9.67 8.78
N MET A 116 13.33 8.93 9.84
CA MET A 116 11.91 8.75 10.16
C MET A 116 11.23 10.00 10.71
N SER A 117 11.99 10.99 11.14
CA SER A 117 11.45 12.27 11.66
C SER A 117 10.99 13.22 10.54
N ILE A 118 11.40 12.96 9.30
CA ILE A 118 11.06 13.78 8.14
C ILE A 118 9.77 13.23 7.51
N ASN A 119 8.79 14.11 7.28
CA ASN A 119 7.56 13.73 6.60
C ASN A 119 7.83 13.31 5.15
N TYR A 120 7.10 12.30 4.67
CA TYR A 120 7.24 11.78 3.30
C TYR A 120 7.09 12.85 2.21
N LEU A 121 6.19 13.80 2.38
CA LEU A 121 6.01 14.90 1.43
C LEU A 121 7.26 15.77 1.30
N ILE A 122 8.02 15.96 2.39
CA ILE A 122 9.29 16.72 2.35
C ILE A 122 10.31 15.97 1.49
N TYR A 123 10.39 14.63 1.61
CA TYR A 123 11.26 13.83 0.73
C TYR A 123 10.90 13.99 -0.74
N ILE A 124 9.60 13.99 -1.08
CA ILE A 124 9.13 14.18 -2.46
C ILE A 124 9.53 15.57 -2.96
N VAL A 125 9.14 16.63 -2.25
CA VAL A 125 9.38 18.01 -2.67
C VAL A 125 10.87 18.32 -2.73
N ALA A 126 11.62 17.97 -1.71
CA ALA A 126 13.07 18.18 -1.68
C ALA A 126 13.80 17.36 -2.76
N GLY A 127 13.44 16.08 -2.94
CA GLY A 127 14.00 15.23 -3.96
C GLY A 127 13.74 15.76 -5.38
N GLN A 128 12.50 16.14 -5.68
CA GLN A 128 12.17 16.75 -6.98
C GLN A 128 12.88 18.09 -7.20
N TYR A 129 12.88 18.96 -6.19
CA TYR A 129 13.51 20.27 -6.31
C TYR A 129 15.02 20.17 -6.48
N PHE A 130 15.71 19.44 -5.60
CA PHE A 130 17.17 19.37 -5.64
C PHE A 130 17.69 18.45 -6.74
N LEU A 131 17.16 17.20 -6.85
CA LEU A 131 17.74 16.20 -7.73
C LEU A 131 17.23 16.28 -9.18
N ALA A 132 15.98 16.69 -9.38
CA ALA A 132 15.42 16.81 -10.71
C ALA A 132 15.54 18.22 -11.28
N TYR A 133 15.12 19.25 -10.52
CA TYR A 133 15.08 20.62 -11.04
C TYR A 133 16.44 21.36 -10.93
N LYS A 134 17.06 21.37 -9.72
CA LYS A 134 18.28 22.18 -9.49
C LYS A 134 19.54 21.56 -10.07
N PHE A 135 19.70 20.26 -9.91
CA PHE A 135 20.91 19.54 -10.36
C PHE A 135 20.71 18.83 -11.71
N ASP A 136 19.49 18.77 -12.23
CA ASP A 136 19.11 18.13 -13.51
C ASP A 136 19.66 16.70 -13.65
N ILE A 137 19.72 15.96 -12.54
CA ILE A 137 20.24 14.59 -12.51
C ILE A 137 19.17 13.61 -13.01
N PHE A 138 17.88 13.88 -12.66
CA PHE A 138 16.75 13.05 -13.01
C PHE A 138 15.68 13.84 -13.74
N PRO A 139 14.94 13.22 -14.69
CA PRO A 139 13.83 13.88 -15.36
C PRO A 139 12.69 14.18 -14.38
N VAL A 140 12.06 15.35 -14.52
CA VAL A 140 10.99 15.83 -13.64
C VAL A 140 9.67 15.09 -13.90
N TRP A 141 9.36 14.80 -15.17
CA TRP A 141 8.10 14.23 -15.63
C TRP A 141 8.31 13.14 -16.67
N GLY A 142 7.49 12.08 -16.63
CA GLY A 142 7.46 11.03 -17.62
C GLY A 142 7.45 9.63 -16.99
N PHE A 143 7.21 8.62 -17.84
CA PHE A 143 7.19 7.20 -17.47
C PHE A 143 7.85 6.32 -18.55
N GLU A 144 8.44 6.91 -19.58
CA GLU A 144 8.87 6.22 -20.79
C GLU A 144 10.18 5.42 -20.62
N SER A 145 10.95 5.72 -19.57
CA SER A 145 12.25 5.08 -19.32
C SER A 145 12.48 4.81 -17.84
N ILE A 146 13.35 3.84 -17.54
CA ILE A 146 13.79 3.49 -16.17
C ILE A 146 14.32 4.70 -15.40
N ARG A 147 14.88 5.70 -16.08
CA ARG A 147 15.38 6.93 -15.44
C ARG A 147 14.29 7.69 -14.67
N TYR A 148 13.04 7.65 -15.14
CA TYR A 148 11.91 8.30 -14.47
C TYR A 148 11.49 7.58 -13.17
N LEU A 149 11.77 6.27 -13.08
CA LEU A 149 11.45 5.47 -11.90
C LEU A 149 12.50 5.62 -10.79
N PHE A 150 13.72 6.00 -11.14
CA PHE A 150 14.83 5.98 -10.18
C PHE A 150 14.63 6.96 -9.03
N LEU A 151 14.27 8.20 -9.31
CA LEU A 151 14.04 9.22 -8.28
C LEU A 151 12.90 8.85 -7.32
N PRO A 152 11.68 8.49 -7.77
CA PRO A 152 10.61 8.03 -6.88
C PRO A 152 10.99 6.79 -6.06
N VAL A 153 11.74 5.85 -6.64
CA VAL A 153 12.20 4.66 -5.92
C VAL A 153 13.16 5.03 -4.80
N VAL A 154 14.16 5.88 -5.07
CA VAL A 154 15.11 6.35 -4.04
C VAL A 154 14.36 7.07 -2.91
N ILE A 155 13.44 7.96 -3.23
CA ILE A 155 12.63 8.69 -2.25
C ILE A 155 11.80 7.71 -1.43
N GLY A 156 11.12 6.75 -2.07
CA GLY A 156 10.31 5.75 -1.41
C GLY A 156 11.11 4.87 -0.44
N VAL A 157 12.29 4.42 -0.87
CA VAL A 157 13.21 3.65 -0.02
C VAL A 157 13.68 4.49 1.17
N MET A 158 14.17 5.71 0.95
CA MET A 158 14.68 6.57 2.03
C MET A 158 13.63 6.88 3.08
N SER A 159 12.41 7.15 2.69
CA SER A 159 11.32 7.47 3.62
C SER A 159 10.95 6.32 4.56
N GLY A 160 11.04 5.07 4.08
CA GLY A 160 10.73 3.88 4.87
C GLY A 160 11.94 3.31 5.63
N LEU A 161 13.16 3.68 5.21
CA LEU A 161 14.38 3.03 5.69
C LEU A 161 14.58 3.18 7.20
N GLY A 162 14.34 4.37 7.75
CA GLY A 162 14.57 4.64 9.18
C GLY A 162 13.71 3.76 10.10
N SER A 163 12.42 3.63 9.82
CA SER A 163 11.51 2.79 10.58
C SER A 163 11.81 1.30 10.43
N ASN A 164 12.08 0.86 9.20
CA ASN A 164 12.37 -0.54 8.91
C ASN A 164 13.68 -1.02 9.53
N VAL A 165 14.75 -0.22 9.46
CA VAL A 165 16.03 -0.55 10.11
C VAL A 165 15.87 -0.71 11.62
N ARG A 166 15.15 0.19 12.28
CA ARG A 166 14.89 0.09 13.72
C ARG A 166 14.06 -1.13 14.07
N PHE A 167 13.05 -1.42 13.28
CA PHE A 167 12.20 -2.58 13.48
C PHE A 167 12.99 -3.89 13.37
N TYR A 168 13.69 -4.11 12.26
CA TYR A 168 14.48 -5.32 12.07
C TYR A 168 15.67 -5.42 13.04
N ARG A 169 16.31 -4.27 13.38
CA ARG A 169 17.34 -4.25 14.41
C ARG A 169 16.84 -4.79 15.75
N THR A 170 15.65 -4.39 16.17
CA THR A 170 15.07 -4.86 17.44
C THR A 170 14.86 -6.36 17.40
N ILE A 171 14.24 -6.89 16.37
CA ILE A 171 14.01 -8.33 16.20
C ILE A 171 15.34 -9.10 16.19
N MET A 172 16.34 -8.64 15.44
CA MET A 172 17.65 -9.30 15.38
C MET A 172 18.38 -9.26 16.73
N LEU A 173 18.23 -8.20 17.51
CA LEU A 173 18.81 -8.14 18.84
C LEU A 173 18.13 -9.11 19.81
N ASP A 174 16.80 -9.24 19.73
CA ASP A 174 16.06 -10.20 20.56
C ASP A 174 16.45 -11.64 20.23
N GLU A 175 16.66 -11.95 18.95
CA GLU A 175 17.11 -13.26 18.50
C GLU A 175 18.56 -13.60 18.95
N ILE A 176 19.46 -12.60 19.00
CA ILE A 176 20.86 -12.84 19.44
C ILE A 176 20.92 -13.30 20.91
N TYR A 177 19.94 -12.99 21.73
CA TYR A 177 19.91 -13.40 23.14
C TYR A 177 19.33 -14.79 23.39
N GLN A 178 18.78 -15.45 22.36
CA GLN A 178 18.19 -16.77 22.49
C GLN A 178 19.22 -17.86 22.83
N ASP A 179 18.79 -18.90 23.52
CA ASP A 179 19.67 -19.98 24.01
C ASP A 179 20.34 -20.78 22.88
N TYR A 180 19.70 -20.90 21.72
CA TYR A 180 20.30 -21.56 20.56
C TYR A 180 21.54 -20.80 20.04
N VAL A 181 21.56 -19.48 20.14
CA VAL A 181 22.72 -18.64 19.79
C VAL A 181 23.87 -18.92 20.76
N ARG A 182 23.59 -18.98 22.06
CA ARG A 182 24.60 -19.30 23.10
C ARG A 182 25.17 -20.70 22.85
N THR A 183 24.31 -21.67 22.53
CA THR A 183 24.73 -23.05 22.20
C THR A 183 25.61 -23.08 20.96
N ALA A 184 25.27 -22.31 19.91
CA ALA A 184 26.08 -22.23 18.69
C ALA A 184 27.45 -21.60 18.95
N LEU A 185 27.51 -20.55 19.79
CA LEU A 185 28.77 -19.92 20.22
C LEU A 185 29.66 -20.91 21.00
N SER A 186 29.07 -21.68 21.93
CA SER A 186 29.80 -22.71 22.71
C SER A 186 30.37 -23.81 21.83
N LYS A 187 29.75 -24.09 20.67
CA LYS A 187 30.24 -25.02 19.65
C LYS A 187 31.29 -24.42 18.71
N GLY A 188 31.71 -23.16 18.93
CA GLY A 188 32.74 -22.48 18.13
C GLY A 188 32.27 -21.97 16.77
N VAL A 189 30.96 -21.84 16.55
CA VAL A 189 30.43 -21.26 15.31
C VAL A 189 30.76 -19.77 15.24
N SER A 190 31.26 -19.30 14.10
CA SER A 190 31.64 -17.91 13.92
C SER A 190 30.44 -16.95 14.04
N LYS A 191 30.67 -15.75 14.59
CA LYS A 191 29.64 -14.72 14.79
C LYS A 191 28.89 -14.38 13.48
N THR A 192 29.60 -14.29 12.36
CA THR A 192 29.01 -14.02 11.05
C THR A 192 28.03 -15.14 10.65
N ARG A 193 28.45 -16.41 10.79
CA ARG A 193 27.58 -17.54 10.45
C ARG A 193 26.33 -17.59 11.33
N ILE A 194 26.47 -17.27 12.62
CA ILE A 194 25.34 -17.19 13.54
C ILE A 194 24.34 -16.14 13.07
N LEU A 195 24.80 -14.94 12.73
CA LEU A 195 23.92 -13.84 12.27
C LEU A 195 23.20 -14.18 10.97
N PHE A 196 23.91 -14.66 9.96
CA PHE A 196 23.32 -14.92 8.65
C PHE A 196 22.49 -16.21 8.59
N VAL A 197 22.87 -17.26 9.31
CA VAL A 197 22.23 -18.58 9.19
C VAL A 197 21.19 -18.79 10.30
N HIS A 198 21.45 -18.32 11.51
CA HIS A 198 20.57 -18.59 12.64
C HIS A 198 19.69 -17.40 12.98
N VAL A 199 20.25 -16.20 13.15
CA VAL A 199 19.50 -15.01 13.54
C VAL A 199 18.60 -14.55 12.39
N LEU A 200 19.15 -14.32 11.20
CA LEU A 200 18.37 -13.80 10.06
C LEU A 200 17.27 -14.77 9.61
N ARG A 201 17.47 -16.08 9.79
CA ARG A 201 16.46 -17.07 9.42
C ARG A 201 15.27 -17.11 10.38
N ASN A 202 15.49 -16.76 11.65
CA ASN A 202 14.48 -16.83 12.71
C ASN A 202 13.86 -15.44 13.01
N ALA A 203 14.50 -14.36 12.59
CA ALA A 203 14.00 -12.99 12.68
C ALA A 203 12.99 -12.68 11.57
#